data_26fc4836e3a2bb42cbf31a3a096fe5c9
#
_entry.id   26fc4836e3a2bb42cbf31a3a096fe5c9
#
_cell.length_a   1.000
_cell.length_b   1.000
_cell.length_c   1.000
_cell.angle_alpha   90.00
_cell.angle_beta   90.00
_cell.angle_gamma   90.00
#
_symmetry.space_group_name_H-M   'P 1'
#
loop_
_entity.id
_entity.type
_entity.pdbx_description
1 polymer ?
#
loop_
_entity_poly.entity_id
_entity_poly.type
_entity_poly.pdbx_seq_one_letter_code
_entity_poly.pdbx_strand_id
1 'polypeptide(L)'
;MKTRVFISKNASDCESLVHFCIQNSIELIAQSLIEFEAVPFEIESNYDIAFFSSIRSGQFFFKNELQKSNVVYACIGQTTHSKLKKLGIECEFVGEEAGNPQKIAAEFKSWVKNRTVIFPQSNLSLRTFSSILPENQVINKIVYKTNLIERKIENCQIYIFTSPSNLDAFLTINKIPYDAKVIVWGKSTENRLLKKGIIADFVLAKSNFAELIEVLKSIN
;
A
#
# COMPACT_ATOMS: atom_id res chain seq x y z
N MET A 1 33.14 6.05 5.39
CA MET A 1 32.30 4.86 5.13
C MET A 1 31.25 5.25 4.11
N LYS A 2 30.85 4.35 3.20
CA LYS A 2 29.69 4.61 2.31
C LYS A 2 28.41 4.62 3.15
N THR A 3 27.54 5.60 2.94
CA THR A 3 26.21 5.60 3.57
C THR A 3 25.40 4.43 3.02
N ARG A 4 24.88 3.59 3.91
CA ARG A 4 24.04 2.45 3.56
C ARG A 4 22.57 2.78 3.84
N VAL A 5 21.73 2.57 2.85
CA VAL A 5 20.29 2.86 2.89
C VAL A 5 19.51 1.59 2.63
N PHE A 6 18.57 1.25 3.50
CA PHE A 6 17.57 0.21 3.27
C PHE A 6 16.26 0.83 2.81
N ILE A 7 15.65 0.25 1.79
CA ILE A 7 14.26 0.53 1.41
C ILE A 7 13.46 -0.76 1.32
N SER A 8 12.29 -0.78 1.97
CA SER A 8 11.37 -1.92 1.96
C SER A 8 10.58 -2.05 0.65
N LYS A 9 11.30 -2.11 -0.49
CA LYS A 9 10.77 -2.19 -1.86
C LYS A 9 11.80 -2.87 -2.76
N ASN A 10 11.37 -3.62 -3.77
CA ASN A 10 12.33 -4.24 -4.69
C ASN A 10 13.00 -3.20 -5.60
N ALA A 11 14.23 -3.46 -6.01
CA ALA A 11 15.01 -2.56 -6.85
C ALA A 11 14.30 -2.22 -8.18
N SER A 12 13.61 -3.19 -8.79
CA SER A 12 12.79 -3.00 -9.98
C SER A 12 11.64 -1.99 -9.81
N ASP A 13 11.21 -1.74 -8.58
CA ASP A 13 10.13 -0.82 -8.27
C ASP A 13 10.62 0.58 -7.86
N CYS A 14 11.94 0.82 -7.87
CA CYS A 14 12.56 2.06 -7.38
C CYS A 14 13.77 2.52 -8.24
N GLU A 15 13.68 2.39 -9.55
CA GLU A 15 14.76 2.70 -10.50
C GLU A 15 15.37 4.09 -10.30
N SER A 16 14.53 5.12 -10.14
CA SER A 16 15.02 6.50 -9.91
C SER A 16 15.85 6.63 -8.64
N LEU A 17 15.50 5.91 -7.56
CA LEU A 17 16.28 5.86 -6.33
C LEU A 17 17.58 5.08 -6.53
N VAL A 18 17.56 3.97 -7.27
CA VAL A 18 18.76 3.20 -7.62
C VAL A 18 19.75 4.09 -8.35
N HIS A 19 19.31 4.82 -9.39
CA HIS A 19 20.16 5.76 -10.12
C HIS A 19 20.75 6.86 -9.23
N PHE A 20 19.92 7.47 -8.38
CA PHE A 20 20.37 8.47 -7.41
C PHE A 20 21.44 7.90 -6.48
N CYS A 21 21.24 6.72 -5.91
CA CYS A 21 22.19 6.09 -5.00
C CYS A 21 23.55 5.79 -5.67
N ILE A 22 23.52 5.31 -6.92
CA ILE A 22 24.75 5.06 -7.68
C ILE A 22 25.52 6.37 -7.89
N GLN A 23 24.85 7.44 -8.31
CA GLN A 23 25.48 8.76 -8.57
C GLN A 23 26.07 9.40 -7.31
N ASN A 24 25.52 9.10 -6.11
CA ASN A 24 25.94 9.67 -4.86
C ASN A 24 26.77 8.71 -3.99
N SER A 25 27.27 7.62 -4.56
CA SER A 25 28.06 6.60 -3.84
C SER A 25 27.38 6.02 -2.61
N ILE A 26 26.04 5.94 -2.60
CA ILE A 26 25.22 5.34 -1.55
C ILE A 26 25.07 3.83 -1.83
N GLU A 27 25.25 3.00 -0.81
CA GLU A 27 24.95 1.58 -0.88
C GLU A 27 23.46 1.35 -0.59
N LEU A 28 22.69 0.96 -1.61
CA LEU A 28 21.25 0.74 -1.48
C LEU A 28 20.93 -0.74 -1.33
N ILE A 29 20.25 -1.09 -0.23
CA ILE A 29 19.59 -2.39 -0.01
C ILE A 29 18.10 -2.22 -0.31
N ALA A 30 17.68 -2.56 -1.53
CA ALA A 30 16.29 -2.45 -1.98
C ALA A 30 15.63 -3.83 -1.96
N GLN A 31 14.80 -4.08 -0.96
CA GLN A 31 14.23 -5.41 -0.70
C GLN A 31 12.82 -5.30 -0.11
N SER A 32 11.80 -5.82 -0.80
CA SER A 32 10.49 -6.05 -0.20
C SER A 32 10.57 -7.22 0.78
N LEU A 33 9.96 -7.06 1.95
CA LEU A 33 9.86 -8.10 2.98
C LEU A 33 8.44 -8.68 3.05
N ILE A 34 7.68 -8.56 1.97
CA ILE A 34 6.37 -9.15 1.83
C ILE A 34 6.19 -9.78 0.46
N GLU A 35 5.45 -10.86 0.42
CA GLU A 35 5.00 -11.55 -0.80
C GLU A 35 3.48 -11.58 -0.86
N PHE A 36 2.97 -11.80 -2.08
CA PHE A 36 1.54 -11.84 -2.32
C PHE A 36 1.16 -13.16 -2.98
N GLU A 37 0.22 -13.84 -2.37
CA GLU A 37 -0.30 -15.13 -2.82
C GLU A 37 -1.79 -15.00 -3.16
N ALA A 38 -2.21 -15.50 -4.32
CA ALA A 38 -3.61 -15.53 -4.69
C ALA A 38 -4.39 -16.47 -3.74
N VAL A 39 -5.57 -16.05 -3.34
CA VAL A 39 -6.52 -16.89 -2.61
C VAL A 39 -7.67 -17.21 -3.55
N PRO A 40 -7.96 -18.49 -3.84
CA PRO A 40 -9.17 -18.87 -4.52
C PRO A 40 -10.41 -18.39 -3.74
N PHE A 41 -11.40 -17.89 -4.44
CA PHE A 41 -12.64 -17.41 -3.83
C PHE A 41 -13.81 -17.61 -4.74
N GLU A 42 -14.99 -17.73 -4.14
CA GLU A 42 -16.29 -17.75 -4.84
C GLU A 42 -17.13 -16.59 -4.33
N ILE A 43 -18.00 -16.06 -5.17
CA ILE A 43 -18.92 -14.99 -4.84
C ILE A 43 -20.34 -15.56 -4.91
N GLU A 44 -20.90 -15.84 -3.75
CA GLU A 44 -22.21 -16.49 -3.60
C GLU A 44 -23.38 -15.51 -3.74
N SER A 45 -23.12 -14.21 -3.62
CA SER A 45 -24.16 -13.19 -3.60
C SER A 45 -23.95 -12.16 -4.72
N ASN A 46 -25.04 -11.59 -5.22
CA ASN A 46 -24.98 -10.47 -6.14
C ASN A 46 -24.46 -9.22 -5.46
N TYR A 47 -23.77 -8.40 -6.20
CA TYR A 47 -23.26 -7.08 -5.77
C TYR A 47 -23.39 -6.07 -6.90
N ASP A 48 -23.59 -4.81 -6.53
CA ASP A 48 -23.78 -3.71 -7.47
C ASP A 48 -22.46 -2.98 -7.75
N ILE A 49 -21.56 -2.98 -6.76
CA ILE A 49 -20.30 -2.23 -6.79
C ILE A 49 -19.15 -3.15 -6.39
N ALA A 50 -18.01 -3.06 -7.11
CA ALA A 50 -16.74 -3.60 -6.63
C ALA A 50 -15.78 -2.44 -6.31
N PHE A 51 -15.36 -2.33 -5.03
CA PHE A 51 -14.47 -1.28 -4.56
C PHE A 51 -13.04 -1.78 -4.35
N PHE A 52 -12.09 -1.12 -5.01
CA PHE A 52 -10.67 -1.47 -4.95
C PHE A 52 -9.86 -0.46 -4.13
N SER A 53 -9.44 -0.86 -2.93
CA SER A 53 -8.56 -0.04 -2.08
C SER A 53 -7.10 -0.02 -2.54
N SER A 54 -6.75 -0.81 -3.55
CA SER A 54 -5.42 -0.84 -4.17
C SER A 54 -5.48 -1.49 -5.55
N ILE A 55 -4.50 -1.21 -6.41
CA ILE A 55 -4.38 -1.93 -7.69
C ILE A 55 -4.25 -3.44 -7.49
N ARG A 56 -3.61 -3.88 -6.43
CA ARG A 56 -3.40 -5.30 -6.14
C ARG A 56 -4.69 -6.02 -5.88
N SER A 57 -5.63 -5.42 -5.13
CA SER A 57 -6.96 -6.02 -4.94
C SER A 57 -7.71 -6.23 -6.26
N GLY A 58 -7.61 -5.28 -7.19
CA GLY A 58 -8.16 -5.43 -8.54
C GLY A 58 -7.44 -6.53 -9.34
N GLN A 59 -6.12 -6.54 -9.35
CA GLN A 59 -5.34 -7.55 -10.08
C GLN A 59 -5.66 -8.98 -9.64
N PHE A 60 -5.76 -9.24 -8.32
CA PHE A 60 -6.10 -10.56 -7.82
C PHE A 60 -7.57 -10.90 -8.00
N PHE A 61 -8.45 -9.92 -7.91
CA PHE A 61 -9.87 -10.11 -8.15
C PHE A 61 -10.12 -10.56 -9.58
N PHE A 62 -9.59 -9.83 -10.57
CA PHE A 62 -9.80 -10.14 -12.00
C PHE A 62 -8.95 -11.31 -12.54
N LYS A 63 -8.16 -11.97 -11.72
CA LYS A 63 -7.60 -13.28 -12.07
C LYS A 63 -8.65 -14.40 -12.04
N ASN A 64 -9.67 -14.27 -11.21
CA ASN A 64 -10.70 -15.29 -10.98
C ASN A 64 -12.10 -14.83 -11.43
N GLU A 65 -12.33 -13.52 -11.50
CA GLU A 65 -13.61 -12.93 -11.90
C GLU A 65 -13.50 -12.20 -13.23
N LEU A 66 -14.49 -12.40 -14.09
CA LEU A 66 -14.62 -11.60 -15.31
C LEU A 66 -15.27 -10.25 -15.01
N GLN A 67 -14.94 -9.26 -15.82
CA GLN A 67 -15.62 -7.98 -15.79
C GLN A 67 -17.10 -8.15 -16.13
N LYS A 68 -17.98 -7.59 -15.31
CA LYS A 68 -19.44 -7.67 -15.46
C LYS A 68 -20.00 -6.32 -15.91
N SER A 69 -20.85 -6.30 -16.93
CA SER A 69 -21.44 -5.07 -17.46
C SER A 69 -22.47 -4.41 -16.54
N ASN A 70 -23.04 -5.16 -15.60
CA ASN A 70 -24.02 -4.68 -14.61
C ASN A 70 -23.39 -4.31 -13.27
N VAL A 71 -22.07 -4.30 -13.17
CA VAL A 71 -21.33 -3.96 -11.95
C VAL A 71 -20.59 -2.64 -12.14
N VAL A 72 -20.74 -1.76 -11.19
CA VAL A 72 -20.03 -0.49 -11.13
C VAL A 72 -18.70 -0.68 -10.41
N TYR A 73 -17.62 -0.15 -10.96
CA TYR A 73 -16.30 -0.22 -10.34
C TYR A 73 -15.94 1.10 -9.64
N ALA A 74 -15.31 0.98 -8.48
CA ALA A 74 -14.91 2.11 -7.65
C ALA A 74 -13.51 1.89 -7.08
N CYS A 75 -12.75 2.94 -6.84
CA CYS A 75 -11.41 2.81 -6.26
C CYS A 75 -11.01 3.98 -5.36
N ILE A 76 -9.97 3.72 -4.57
CA ILE A 76 -9.49 4.66 -3.54
C ILE A 76 -8.90 5.96 -4.11
N GLY A 77 -8.44 5.99 -5.36
CA GLY A 77 -7.83 7.21 -5.89
C GLY A 77 -7.19 7.06 -7.27
N GLN A 78 -6.73 8.18 -7.82
CA GLN A 78 -6.27 8.31 -9.20
C GLN A 78 -5.15 7.35 -9.60
N THR A 79 -4.19 7.08 -8.71
CA THR A 79 -3.11 6.12 -8.98
C THR A 79 -3.65 4.70 -9.19
N THR A 80 -4.65 4.28 -8.39
CA THR A 80 -5.30 2.99 -8.55
C THR A 80 -6.16 2.97 -9.80
N HIS A 81 -6.94 4.03 -10.05
CA HIS A 81 -7.77 4.19 -11.25
C HIS A 81 -6.94 4.08 -12.53
N SER A 82 -5.87 4.87 -12.66
CA SER A 82 -5.01 4.86 -13.85
C SER A 82 -4.42 3.47 -14.16
N LYS A 83 -4.13 2.68 -13.12
CA LYS A 83 -3.63 1.31 -13.29
C LYS A 83 -4.74 0.32 -13.61
N LEU A 84 -5.94 0.46 -13.03
CA LEU A 84 -7.13 -0.35 -13.37
C LEU A 84 -7.57 -0.08 -14.81
N LYS A 85 -7.54 1.18 -15.24
CA LYS A 85 -7.85 1.57 -16.63
C LYS A 85 -6.94 0.90 -17.66
N LYS A 86 -5.66 0.69 -17.33
CA LYS A 86 -4.73 -0.09 -18.17
C LYS A 86 -5.11 -1.59 -18.26
N LEU A 87 -5.93 -2.07 -17.36
CA LEU A 87 -6.52 -3.42 -17.38
C LEU A 87 -7.93 -3.43 -18.01
N GLY A 88 -8.36 -2.31 -18.61
CA GLY A 88 -9.69 -2.17 -19.22
C GLY A 88 -10.81 -1.88 -18.23
N ILE A 89 -10.50 -1.50 -16.97
CA ILE A 89 -11.50 -1.29 -15.92
C ILE A 89 -11.64 0.19 -15.65
N GLU A 90 -12.79 0.76 -16.01
CA GLU A 90 -13.13 2.14 -15.72
C GLU A 90 -13.89 2.22 -14.38
N CYS A 91 -13.53 3.17 -13.53
CA CYS A 91 -14.17 3.38 -12.22
C CYS A 91 -15.07 4.63 -12.30
N GLU A 92 -16.31 4.49 -11.82
CA GLU A 92 -17.24 5.63 -11.69
C GLU A 92 -16.99 6.47 -10.42
N PHE A 93 -16.52 5.82 -9.36
CA PHE A 93 -16.06 6.52 -8.16
C PHE A 93 -14.55 6.40 -8.04
N VAL A 94 -13.90 7.54 -7.93
CA VAL A 94 -12.45 7.64 -7.71
C VAL A 94 -12.20 8.64 -6.59
N GLY A 95 -11.65 8.17 -5.46
CA GLY A 95 -11.33 9.06 -4.34
C GLY A 95 -10.30 10.11 -4.72
N GLU A 96 -10.48 11.35 -4.28
CA GLU A 96 -9.60 12.47 -4.64
C GLU A 96 -8.32 12.51 -3.79
N GLU A 97 -8.43 12.23 -2.49
CA GLU A 97 -7.33 12.35 -1.53
C GLU A 97 -6.90 10.97 -0.98
N ALA A 98 -6.26 10.14 -1.80
CA ALA A 98 -5.85 8.78 -1.41
C ALA A 98 -4.98 8.72 -0.13
N GLY A 99 -4.33 9.82 0.25
CA GLY A 99 -3.61 9.97 1.53
C GLY A 99 -4.50 10.09 2.77
N ASN A 100 -5.80 10.35 2.60
CA ASN A 100 -6.80 10.47 3.67
C ASN A 100 -7.95 9.46 3.49
N PRO A 101 -7.75 8.17 3.82
CA PRO A 101 -8.75 7.13 3.60
C PRO A 101 -10.09 7.38 4.31
N GLN A 102 -10.08 8.06 5.46
CA GLN A 102 -11.29 8.35 6.23
C GLN A 102 -12.20 9.35 5.49
N LYS A 103 -11.63 10.39 4.89
CA LYS A 103 -12.38 11.36 4.08
C LYS A 103 -13.02 10.68 2.88
N ILE A 104 -12.23 9.89 2.12
CA ILE A 104 -12.75 9.15 0.97
C ILE A 104 -13.83 8.15 1.40
N ALA A 105 -13.67 7.51 2.56
CA ALA A 105 -14.68 6.58 3.07
C ALA A 105 -16.03 7.28 3.30
N ALA A 106 -16.03 8.50 3.85
CA ALA A 106 -17.25 9.29 4.04
C ALA A 106 -17.90 9.68 2.70
N GLU A 107 -17.12 10.12 1.72
CA GLU A 107 -17.58 10.44 0.35
C GLU A 107 -18.15 9.19 -0.32
N PHE A 108 -17.45 8.06 -0.23
CA PHE A 108 -17.88 6.78 -0.77
C PHE A 108 -19.21 6.32 -0.16
N LYS A 109 -19.37 6.42 1.17
CA LYS A 109 -20.62 6.09 1.86
C LYS A 109 -21.81 6.85 1.28
N SER A 110 -21.65 8.15 1.05
CA SER A 110 -22.70 8.99 0.47
C SER A 110 -23.03 8.60 -0.97
N TRP A 111 -22.02 8.18 -1.75
CA TRP A 111 -22.17 7.77 -3.14
C TRP A 111 -22.78 6.36 -3.29
N VAL A 112 -22.45 5.42 -2.38
CA VAL A 112 -22.97 4.03 -2.39
C VAL A 112 -24.49 3.96 -2.29
N LYS A 113 -25.09 4.79 -1.45
CA LYS A 113 -26.54 4.75 -1.12
C LYS A 113 -26.93 3.37 -0.57
N ASN A 114 -27.90 2.71 -1.22
CA ASN A 114 -28.43 1.39 -0.79
C ASN A 114 -27.84 0.21 -1.58
N ARG A 115 -26.77 0.43 -2.36
CA ARG A 115 -26.15 -0.61 -3.20
C ARG A 115 -25.28 -1.53 -2.38
N THR A 116 -25.22 -2.80 -2.81
CA THR A 116 -24.34 -3.82 -2.22
C THR A 116 -22.93 -3.71 -2.80
N VAL A 117 -21.93 -3.72 -1.93
CA VAL A 117 -20.52 -3.52 -2.30
C VAL A 117 -19.70 -4.75 -1.96
N ILE A 118 -18.99 -5.30 -2.95
CA ILE A 118 -17.91 -6.25 -2.69
C ILE A 118 -16.59 -5.49 -2.50
N PHE A 119 -15.84 -5.88 -1.47
CA PHE A 119 -14.52 -5.37 -1.15
C PHE A 119 -13.47 -6.47 -1.32
N PRO A 120 -12.89 -6.63 -2.53
CA PRO A 120 -11.73 -7.49 -2.74
C PRO A 120 -10.54 -6.95 -1.94
N GLN A 121 -9.96 -7.77 -1.07
CA GLN A 121 -8.96 -7.30 -0.11
C GLN A 121 -7.96 -8.39 0.27
N SER A 122 -6.89 -7.99 0.97
CA SER A 122 -5.96 -8.95 1.58
C SER A 122 -6.44 -9.43 2.96
N ASN A 123 -5.82 -10.49 3.44
CA ASN A 123 -5.98 -10.96 4.82
C ASN A 123 -5.59 -9.91 5.88
N LEU A 124 -4.75 -8.93 5.53
CA LEU A 124 -4.29 -7.85 6.43
C LEU A 124 -5.05 -6.53 6.23
N SER A 125 -6.21 -6.56 5.56
CA SER A 125 -7.02 -5.35 5.33
C SER A 125 -7.50 -4.73 6.65
N LEU A 126 -7.37 -3.40 6.76
CA LEU A 126 -7.91 -2.62 7.88
C LEU A 126 -9.42 -2.39 7.78
N ARG A 127 -10.06 -2.80 6.66
CA ARG A 127 -11.51 -2.66 6.39
C ARG A 127 -12.07 -1.24 6.53
N THR A 128 -11.25 -0.22 6.34
CA THR A 128 -11.62 1.20 6.52
C THR A 128 -12.89 1.59 5.75
N PHE A 129 -13.09 1.04 4.55
CA PHE A 129 -14.24 1.36 3.70
C PHE A 129 -15.45 0.46 3.98
N SER A 130 -15.25 -0.81 4.27
CA SER A 130 -16.37 -1.71 4.55
C SER A 130 -16.98 -1.50 5.94
N SER A 131 -16.18 -1.07 6.92
CA SER A 131 -16.65 -0.86 8.30
C SER A 131 -17.60 0.32 8.49
N ILE A 132 -17.70 1.22 7.51
CA ILE A 132 -18.59 2.39 7.58
C ILE A 132 -19.96 2.17 6.93
N LEU A 133 -20.15 1.05 6.23
CA LEU A 133 -21.40 0.66 5.59
C LEU A 133 -22.18 -0.31 6.48
N PRO A 134 -23.51 -0.40 6.33
CA PRO A 134 -24.32 -1.42 6.96
C PRO A 134 -23.88 -2.83 6.55
N GLU A 135 -23.93 -3.80 7.46
CA GLU A 135 -23.46 -5.18 7.21
C GLU A 135 -24.16 -5.84 5.99
N ASN A 136 -25.46 -5.58 5.81
CA ASN A 136 -26.24 -6.11 4.69
C ASN A 136 -25.86 -5.52 3.33
N GLN A 137 -25.02 -4.48 3.29
CA GLN A 137 -24.47 -3.89 2.07
C GLN A 137 -23.02 -4.33 1.78
N VAL A 138 -22.41 -5.15 2.63
CA VAL A 138 -20.98 -5.42 2.60
C VAL A 138 -20.68 -6.88 2.32
N ILE A 139 -19.88 -7.13 1.29
CA ILE A 139 -19.28 -8.43 1.01
C ILE A 139 -17.75 -8.26 1.10
N ASN A 140 -17.15 -8.66 2.20
CA ASN A 140 -15.70 -8.69 2.34
C ASN A 140 -15.14 -9.98 1.74
N LYS A 141 -14.32 -9.89 0.70
CA LYS A 141 -13.73 -11.07 0.06
C LYS A 141 -12.20 -11.01 0.07
N ILE A 142 -11.58 -11.97 0.73
CA ILE A 142 -10.12 -12.12 0.67
C ILE A 142 -9.77 -12.75 -0.68
N VAL A 143 -9.05 -12.00 -1.50
CA VAL A 143 -8.63 -12.43 -2.85
C VAL A 143 -7.13 -12.67 -2.95
N TYR A 144 -6.37 -12.24 -1.94
CA TYR A 144 -4.94 -12.53 -1.82
C TYR A 144 -4.50 -12.49 -0.35
N LYS A 145 -3.40 -13.17 -0.06
CA LYS A 145 -2.66 -13.06 1.19
C LYS A 145 -1.43 -12.19 1.01
N THR A 146 -1.11 -11.45 2.05
CA THR A 146 0.17 -10.79 2.22
C THR A 146 0.95 -11.60 3.25
N ASN A 147 2.01 -12.25 2.81
CA ASN A 147 2.89 -13.07 3.64
C ASN A 147 4.10 -12.23 4.02
N LEU A 148 4.45 -12.23 5.30
CA LEU A 148 5.67 -11.58 5.79
C LEU A 148 6.86 -12.50 5.55
N ILE A 149 7.95 -11.92 5.03
CA ILE A 149 9.20 -12.64 4.76
C ILE A 149 10.21 -12.28 5.85
N GLU A 150 10.63 -13.26 6.60
CA GLU A 150 11.72 -13.10 7.55
C GLU A 150 13.06 -13.08 6.80
N ARG A 151 13.64 -11.89 6.69
CA ARG A 151 14.94 -11.70 6.07
C ARG A 151 15.81 -10.78 6.91
N LYS A 152 17.01 -11.23 7.21
CA LYS A 152 18.01 -10.42 7.89
C LYS A 152 18.50 -9.32 6.97
N ILE A 153 18.42 -8.08 7.44
CA ILE A 153 18.93 -6.89 6.76
C ILE A 153 20.17 -6.41 7.52
N GLU A 154 21.22 -6.12 6.78
CA GLU A 154 22.43 -5.54 7.36
C GLU A 154 22.16 -4.15 7.93
N ASN A 155 22.96 -3.75 8.93
CA ASN A 155 22.79 -2.42 9.54
C ASN A 155 22.99 -1.31 8.51
N CYS A 156 22.06 -0.37 8.50
CA CYS A 156 22.03 0.80 7.64
C CYS A 156 21.99 2.08 8.48
N GLN A 157 22.42 3.17 7.91
CA GLN A 157 22.28 4.50 8.51
C GLN A 157 20.88 5.09 8.27
N ILE A 158 20.20 4.66 7.20
CA ILE A 158 18.87 5.15 6.83
C ILE A 158 17.96 3.96 6.52
N TYR A 159 16.78 3.94 7.11
CA TYR A 159 15.73 2.94 6.86
C TYR A 159 14.48 3.60 6.28
N ILE A 160 14.02 3.11 5.14
CA ILE A 160 12.85 3.64 4.42
C ILE A 160 11.76 2.57 4.36
N PHE A 161 10.66 2.80 5.09
CA PHE A 161 9.53 1.88 5.10
C PHE A 161 8.39 2.38 4.21
N THR A 162 8.04 1.60 3.20
CA THR A 162 7.05 1.96 2.19
C THR A 162 5.62 1.50 2.52
N SER A 163 5.45 0.66 3.54
CA SER A 163 4.14 0.19 4.01
C SER A 163 4.20 -0.36 5.43
N PRO A 164 3.05 -0.37 6.16
CA PRO A 164 2.95 -0.99 7.49
C PRO A 164 3.37 -2.46 7.49
N SER A 165 2.97 -3.24 6.47
CA SER A 165 3.28 -4.68 6.40
C SER A 165 4.78 -4.95 6.23
N ASN A 166 5.49 -4.12 5.44
CA ASN A 166 6.95 -4.23 5.32
C ASN A 166 7.67 -3.86 6.62
N LEU A 167 7.16 -2.85 7.34
CA LEU A 167 7.67 -2.50 8.67
C LEU A 167 7.48 -3.65 9.65
N ASP A 168 6.28 -4.25 9.69
CA ASP A 168 6.02 -5.40 10.55
C ASP A 168 6.95 -6.57 10.21
N ALA A 169 7.11 -6.89 8.92
CA ALA A 169 8.02 -7.94 8.47
C ALA A 169 9.48 -7.67 8.86
N PHE A 170 9.92 -6.41 8.75
CA PHE A 170 11.27 -6.04 9.19
C PHE A 170 11.45 -6.27 10.69
N LEU A 171 10.51 -5.84 11.50
CA LEU A 171 10.61 -5.89 12.97
C LEU A 171 10.43 -7.29 13.56
N THR A 172 10.10 -8.33 12.76
CA THR A 172 10.05 -9.72 13.27
C THR A 172 11.43 -10.20 13.71
N ILE A 173 12.48 -9.93 12.93
CA ILE A 173 13.84 -10.44 13.17
C ILE A 173 14.93 -9.37 13.13
N ASN A 174 14.60 -8.12 12.73
CA ASN A 174 15.55 -7.02 12.66
C ASN A 174 15.21 -5.93 13.70
N LYS A 175 16.22 -5.12 13.99
CA LYS A 175 16.09 -3.92 14.83
C LYS A 175 16.64 -2.71 14.08
N ILE A 176 16.04 -1.56 14.28
CA ILE A 176 16.58 -0.29 13.78
C ILE A 176 17.62 0.21 14.78
N PRO A 177 18.87 0.47 14.38
CA PRO A 177 19.87 1.08 15.26
C PRO A 177 19.38 2.44 15.79
N TYR A 178 19.77 2.77 17.00
CA TYR A 178 19.31 4.00 17.68
C TYR A 178 19.72 5.28 16.95
N ASP A 179 20.89 5.27 16.32
CA ASP A 179 21.47 6.40 15.57
C ASP A 179 21.03 6.44 14.09
N ALA A 180 20.25 5.45 13.64
CA ALA A 180 19.78 5.40 12.26
C ALA A 180 18.57 6.33 12.04
N LYS A 181 18.52 6.94 10.85
CA LYS A 181 17.38 7.74 10.41
C LYS A 181 16.26 6.85 9.85
N VAL A 182 15.03 7.21 10.19
CA VAL A 182 13.83 6.47 9.73
C VAL A 182 12.97 7.39 8.89
N ILE A 183 12.71 6.95 7.64
CA ILE A 183 11.83 7.63 6.70
C ILE A 183 10.63 6.71 6.45
N VAL A 184 9.43 7.25 6.49
CA VAL A 184 8.21 6.50 6.17
C VAL A 184 7.49 7.10 4.99
N TRP A 185 6.89 6.22 4.16
CA TRP A 185 6.24 6.58 2.91
C TRP A 185 4.95 7.39 3.07
N GLY A 186 4.37 7.41 4.26
CA GLY A 186 3.15 8.17 4.55
C GLY A 186 2.54 7.83 5.92
N LYS A 187 1.44 8.50 6.21
CA LYS A 187 0.79 8.52 7.54
C LYS A 187 0.41 7.14 8.09
N SER A 188 -0.03 6.21 7.24
CA SER A 188 -0.38 4.84 7.68
C SER A 188 0.83 4.07 8.23
N THR A 189 2.01 4.25 7.60
CA THR A 189 3.27 3.63 8.05
C THR A 189 3.80 4.33 9.29
N GLU A 190 3.69 5.66 9.37
CA GLU A 190 4.02 6.43 10.57
C GLU A 190 3.21 5.98 11.78
N ASN A 191 1.87 5.89 11.63
CA ASN A 191 0.99 5.42 12.71
C ASN A 191 1.35 3.99 13.16
N ARG A 192 1.79 3.13 12.24
CA ARG A 192 2.24 1.78 12.58
C ARG A 192 3.56 1.81 13.35
N LEU A 193 4.49 2.68 12.97
CA LEU A 193 5.78 2.86 13.61
C LEU A 193 5.61 3.39 15.05
N LEU A 194 4.74 4.40 15.23
CA LEU A 194 4.40 4.96 16.55
C LEU A 194 3.82 3.91 17.50
N LYS A 195 2.96 3.00 17.00
CA LYS A 195 2.44 1.87 17.80
C LYS A 195 3.53 0.89 18.26
N LYS A 196 4.70 0.93 17.64
CA LYS A 196 5.88 0.15 18.06
C LYS A 196 6.85 0.96 18.94
N GLY A 197 6.47 2.19 19.33
CA GLY A 197 7.31 3.07 20.14
C GLY A 197 8.47 3.71 19.38
N ILE A 198 8.42 3.71 18.04
CA ILE A 198 9.49 4.27 17.20
C ILE A 198 8.97 5.55 16.53
N ILE A 199 9.78 6.58 16.48
CA ILE A 199 9.45 7.86 15.84
C ILE A 199 10.17 7.93 14.50
N ALA A 200 9.45 8.32 13.44
CA ALA A 200 10.05 8.59 12.15
C ALA A 200 10.73 9.95 12.15
N ASP A 201 11.92 10.05 11.57
CA ASP A 201 12.58 11.35 11.33
C ASP A 201 11.90 12.13 10.21
N PHE A 202 11.39 11.41 9.18
CA PHE A 202 10.70 12.02 8.04
C PHE A 202 9.47 11.21 7.64
N VAL A 203 8.39 11.91 7.32
CA VAL A 203 7.14 11.36 6.80
C VAL A 203 6.87 11.99 5.44
N LEU A 204 6.86 11.20 4.38
CA LEU A 204 6.63 11.73 3.04
C LEU A 204 5.15 12.16 2.87
N ALA A 205 4.94 13.38 2.41
CA ALA A 205 3.61 13.94 2.17
C ALA A 205 3.00 13.43 0.86
N LYS A 206 3.83 13.29 -0.18
CA LYS A 206 3.42 12.87 -1.53
C LYS A 206 3.62 11.39 -1.82
N SER A 207 4.29 10.66 -0.91
CA SER A 207 4.54 9.21 -1.05
C SER A 207 5.16 8.83 -2.41
N ASN A 208 6.19 9.57 -2.87
CA ASN A 208 6.85 9.36 -4.15
C ASN A 208 8.38 9.45 -4.05
N PHE A 209 9.08 8.97 -5.08
CA PHE A 209 10.55 8.94 -5.09
C PHE A 209 11.18 10.32 -5.27
N ALA A 210 10.53 11.26 -5.93
CA ALA A 210 11.08 12.60 -6.09
C ALA A 210 11.22 13.29 -4.72
N GLU A 211 10.18 13.23 -3.90
CA GLU A 211 10.21 13.74 -2.53
C GLU A 211 11.24 13.00 -1.66
N LEU A 212 11.30 11.66 -1.77
CA LEU A 212 12.29 10.86 -1.03
C LEU A 212 13.73 11.27 -1.38
N ILE A 213 14.02 11.48 -2.66
CA ILE A 213 15.35 11.89 -3.11
C ILE A 213 15.71 13.25 -2.54
N GLU A 214 14.78 14.22 -2.49
CA GLU A 214 15.03 15.53 -1.86
C GLU A 214 15.30 15.39 -0.35
N VAL A 215 14.58 14.53 0.36
CA VAL A 215 14.86 14.21 1.77
C VAL A 215 16.26 13.61 1.91
N LEU A 216 16.65 12.65 1.07
CA LEU A 216 17.98 12.04 1.14
C LEU A 216 19.10 13.05 0.86
N LYS A 217 18.90 14.01 -0.05
CA LYS A 217 19.84 15.12 -0.28
C LYS A 217 20.02 16.05 0.94
N SER A 218 18.96 16.19 1.74
CA SER A 218 19.01 17.05 2.94
C SER A 218 19.67 16.37 4.15
N ILE A 219 19.83 15.04 4.13
CA ILE A 219 20.42 14.25 5.21
C ILE A 219 21.94 14.04 4.99
N ASN A 220 22.38 14.04 3.72
CA ASN A 220 23.78 13.90 3.33
C ASN A 220 24.42 15.30 3.23
#